data_f0b54d14d9091b5452d49176f40153b4
#
_entry.id   f0b54d14d9091b5452d49176f40153b4
#
_cell.length_a   1.000
_cell.length_b   1.000
_cell.length_c   1.000
_cell.angle_alpha   90.00
_cell.angle_beta   90.00
_cell.angle_gamma   90.00
#
_symmetry.space_group_name_H-M   'P 1'
#
loop_
_entity.id
_entity.type
_entity.pdbx_description
1 polymer ?
#
loop_
_entity_poly.entity_id
_entity_poly.type
_entity_poly.pdbx_seq_one_letter_code
_entity_poly.pdbx_strand_id
1 'polypeptide(L)'
;MKIALDPYMFRSTPLAELPGLVAALGYSAIELSPREDFIPFYKHPRANTADIRAFKASLKVAEVEVVTLLPLFRWAGPGEEARQAAVRYWRRSIQIAAELGVPEMLSEFNGGPADPAECEALFWRSMAELLPDFEREGIRVVIEPHPNDFIEDGFAAVDMIRGINHPLVSFSYCAPHTFYMGGDIAGITEYAGDLLTHVHVADSFDFRGSSGLRYIVNIGAGGGVPNGITPPRIHQHLDIGQGEVDWDTFFGTLKRLQFDGVMTVCIFAWEERARESSVFNLQEIRKRMPGAA
;
A
#
# COMPACT_ATOMS: atom_id res chain seq x y z
N MET A 1 10.97 4.27 -13.68
CA MET A 1 10.49 3.56 -12.47
C MET A 1 11.07 4.22 -11.24
N LYS A 2 10.25 4.52 -10.24
CA LYS A 2 10.67 5.12 -8.96
C LYS A 2 10.69 4.06 -7.85
N ILE A 3 11.68 4.14 -6.95
CA ILE A 3 11.71 3.30 -5.74
C ILE A 3 11.30 4.17 -4.56
N ALA A 4 10.18 3.85 -3.93
CA ALA A 4 9.67 4.52 -2.74
C ALA A 4 9.93 3.69 -1.47
N LEU A 5 9.99 4.36 -0.33
CA LEU A 5 9.96 3.73 0.99
C LEU A 5 8.59 3.97 1.62
N ASP A 6 7.96 2.91 2.10
CA ASP A 6 6.93 3.04 3.13
C ASP A 6 7.62 3.18 4.50
N PRO A 7 7.53 4.34 5.14
CA PRO A 7 8.23 4.59 6.39
C PRO A 7 7.47 4.08 7.63
N TYR A 8 6.60 3.10 7.51
CA TYR A 8 5.78 2.59 8.62
C TYR A 8 6.62 2.16 9.83
N MET A 9 7.76 1.55 9.63
CA MET A 9 8.68 1.17 10.73
C MET A 9 9.25 2.39 11.49
N PHE A 10 9.12 3.59 10.93
CA PHE A 10 9.55 4.86 11.54
C PHE A 10 8.38 5.71 12.05
N ARG A 11 7.24 5.09 12.35
CA ARG A 11 6.02 5.79 12.76
C ARG A 11 6.14 6.64 14.03
N SER A 12 7.17 6.40 14.85
CA SER A 12 7.51 7.23 16.00
C SER A 12 8.27 8.51 15.65
N THR A 13 8.82 8.61 14.42
CA THR A 13 9.50 9.82 13.94
C THR A 13 8.45 10.89 13.63
N PRO A 14 8.63 12.13 14.12
CA PRO A 14 7.74 13.24 13.77
C PRO A 14 7.62 13.39 12.24
N LEU A 15 6.40 13.69 11.75
CA LEU A 15 6.14 13.78 10.31
C LEU A 15 7.09 14.76 9.59
N ALA A 16 7.39 15.89 10.21
CA ALA A 16 8.30 16.90 9.64
C ALA A 16 9.77 16.46 9.55
N GLU A 17 10.18 15.43 10.30
CA GLU A 17 11.55 14.89 10.28
C GLU A 17 11.69 13.71 9.32
N LEU A 18 10.56 13.11 8.94
CA LEU A 18 10.51 11.90 8.14
C LEU A 18 11.21 12.04 6.76
N PRO A 19 11.04 13.14 6.00
CA PRO A 19 11.71 13.30 4.71
C PRO A 19 13.24 13.27 4.83
N GLY A 20 13.81 13.93 5.84
CA GLY A 20 15.26 13.91 6.07
C GLY A 20 15.79 12.52 6.42
N LEU A 21 15.00 11.75 7.20
CA LEU A 21 15.31 10.36 7.50
C LEU A 21 15.30 9.51 6.23
N VAL A 22 14.27 9.62 5.39
CA VAL A 22 14.12 8.86 4.14
C VAL A 22 15.27 9.18 3.17
N ALA A 23 15.61 10.46 3.01
CA ALA A 23 16.78 10.87 2.22
C ALA A 23 18.09 10.24 2.74
N ALA A 24 18.29 10.22 4.06
CA ALA A 24 19.47 9.63 4.69
C ALA A 24 19.56 8.10 4.50
N LEU A 25 18.45 7.43 4.19
CA LEU A 25 18.41 6.01 3.83
C LEU A 25 18.66 5.75 2.33
N GLY A 26 18.79 6.81 1.52
CA GLY A 26 19.08 6.74 0.09
C GLY A 26 17.85 6.68 -0.82
N TYR A 27 16.67 7.00 -0.29
CA TYR A 27 15.42 7.13 -1.06
C TYR A 27 15.12 8.58 -1.38
N SER A 28 14.51 8.82 -2.54
CA SER A 28 13.98 10.12 -2.95
C SER A 28 12.44 10.17 -3.00
N ALA A 29 11.78 9.05 -2.70
CA ALA A 29 10.33 8.91 -2.78
C ALA A 29 9.76 8.21 -1.53
N ILE A 30 8.57 8.64 -1.13
CA ILE A 30 7.79 8.09 -0.02
C ILE A 30 6.45 7.62 -0.56
N GLU A 31 6.05 6.41 -0.16
CA GLU A 31 4.64 6.05 -0.02
C GLU A 31 4.28 6.27 1.45
N LEU A 32 3.32 7.13 1.71
CA LEU A 32 2.96 7.45 3.09
C LEU A 32 1.77 6.61 3.54
N SER A 33 2.05 5.56 4.31
CA SER A 33 1.06 4.72 4.98
C SER A 33 0.35 5.46 6.12
N PRO A 34 -0.74 4.90 6.67
CA PRO A 34 -1.52 5.57 7.71
C PRO A 34 -0.70 5.93 8.95
N ARG A 35 -0.96 7.14 9.47
CA ARG A 35 -0.34 7.68 10.68
C ARG A 35 -1.39 8.32 11.57
N GLU A 36 -1.33 8.07 12.87
CA GLU A 36 -2.30 8.62 13.84
C GLU A 36 -2.30 10.15 13.90
N ASP A 37 -1.19 10.79 13.58
CA ASP A 37 -1.02 12.24 13.57
C ASP A 37 -1.40 12.91 12.23
N PHE A 38 -1.69 12.13 11.17
CA PHE A 38 -1.94 12.66 9.83
C PHE A 38 -3.19 12.06 9.19
N ILE A 39 -3.10 10.85 8.61
CA ILE A 39 -4.22 10.08 8.06
C ILE A 39 -4.26 8.74 8.80
N PRO A 40 -5.06 8.60 9.86
CA PRO A 40 -5.08 7.38 10.66
C PRO A 40 -5.89 6.26 9.99
N PHE A 41 -5.64 5.02 10.41
CA PHE A 41 -6.41 3.85 9.97
C PHE A 41 -7.89 4.00 10.29
N TYR A 42 -8.74 3.82 9.28
CA TYR A 42 -10.20 3.74 9.39
C TYR A 42 -10.88 4.91 10.13
N LYS A 43 -10.21 6.06 10.21
CA LYS A 43 -10.69 7.26 10.90
C LYS A 43 -10.57 8.48 10.01
N HIS A 44 -11.30 9.53 10.36
CA HIS A 44 -11.20 10.81 9.65
C HIS A 44 -9.76 11.36 9.70
N PRO A 45 -9.19 11.85 8.57
CA PRO A 45 -7.91 12.50 8.53
C PRO A 45 -7.79 13.65 9.55
N ARG A 46 -6.66 13.70 10.25
CA ARG A 46 -6.38 14.71 11.29
C ARG A 46 -5.54 15.88 10.79
N ALA A 47 -4.87 15.69 9.64
CA ALA A 47 -3.98 16.69 9.07
C ALA A 47 -4.69 18.03 8.88
N ASN A 48 -4.15 19.06 9.49
CA ASN A 48 -4.55 20.44 9.30
C ASN A 48 -3.62 21.16 8.30
N THR A 49 -3.99 22.35 7.89
CA THR A 49 -3.23 23.14 6.90
C THR A 49 -1.81 23.47 7.36
N ALA A 50 -1.58 23.64 8.68
CA ALA A 50 -0.24 23.93 9.20
C ALA A 50 0.66 22.69 9.10
N ASP A 51 0.13 21.51 9.45
CA ASP A 51 0.85 20.24 9.35
C ASP A 51 1.22 19.94 7.90
N ILE A 52 0.28 20.12 6.97
CA ILE A 52 0.49 19.91 5.54
C ILE A 52 1.59 20.85 5.00
N ARG A 53 1.55 22.14 5.38
CA ARG A 53 2.60 23.10 4.98
C ARG A 53 3.97 22.74 5.55
N ALA A 54 4.04 22.37 6.83
CA ALA A 54 5.28 21.99 7.48
C ALA A 54 5.88 20.75 6.81
N PHE A 55 5.07 19.74 6.56
CA PHE A 55 5.50 18.52 5.87
C PHE A 55 5.96 18.81 4.43
N LYS A 56 5.21 19.59 3.67
CA LYS A 56 5.60 20.02 2.32
C LYS A 56 6.92 20.80 2.30
N ALA A 57 7.16 21.63 3.30
CA ALA A 57 8.43 22.35 3.43
C ALA A 57 9.60 21.40 3.72
N SER A 58 9.42 20.40 4.61
CA SER A 58 10.45 19.42 4.91
C SER A 58 10.75 18.48 3.74
N LEU A 59 9.75 18.08 2.95
CA LEU A 59 9.93 17.34 1.71
C LEU A 59 10.84 18.10 0.74
N LYS A 60 10.56 19.39 0.55
CA LYS A 60 11.37 20.25 -0.33
C LYS A 60 12.82 20.39 0.14
N VAL A 61 13.04 20.54 1.46
CA VAL A 61 14.41 20.66 2.03
C VAL A 61 15.19 19.36 1.87
N ALA A 62 14.51 18.22 2.03
CA ALA A 62 15.15 16.91 1.91
C ALA A 62 15.28 16.41 0.45
N GLU A 63 14.71 17.13 -0.53
CA GLU A 63 14.62 16.70 -1.93
C GLU A 63 13.93 15.33 -2.08
N VAL A 64 12.88 15.10 -1.27
CA VAL A 64 12.06 13.89 -1.27
C VAL A 64 10.65 14.24 -1.69
N GLU A 65 10.01 13.38 -2.47
CA GLU A 65 8.61 13.52 -2.85
C GLU A 65 7.74 12.45 -2.19
N VAL A 66 6.46 12.77 -1.94
CA VAL A 66 5.45 11.75 -1.66
C VAL A 66 4.84 11.35 -2.99
N VAL A 67 5.09 10.12 -3.43
CA VAL A 67 4.58 9.60 -4.70
C VAL A 67 3.20 8.97 -4.54
N THR A 68 2.92 8.43 -3.35
CA THR A 68 1.66 7.76 -3.04
C THR A 68 1.24 8.04 -1.60
N LEU A 69 -0.04 8.36 -1.39
CA LEU A 69 -0.68 8.24 -0.08
C LEU A 69 -1.44 6.92 -0.02
N LEU A 70 -1.30 6.21 1.10
CA LEU A 70 -1.99 4.94 1.33
C LEU A 70 -3.04 5.11 2.45
N PRO A 71 -4.23 5.68 2.21
CA PRO A 71 -5.30 5.68 3.18
C PRO A 71 -6.05 4.34 3.16
N LEU A 72 -6.36 3.82 4.35
CA LEU A 72 -7.19 2.63 4.51
C LEU A 72 -8.52 3.03 5.11
N PHE A 73 -9.58 2.97 4.31
CA PHE A 73 -10.94 3.30 4.73
C PHE A 73 -11.92 2.22 4.28
N ARG A 74 -12.95 1.97 5.05
CA ARG A 74 -13.96 0.92 4.83
C ARG A 74 -14.99 1.33 3.77
N TRP A 75 -14.54 1.64 2.57
CA TRP A 75 -15.40 2.07 1.46
C TRP A 75 -16.26 0.96 0.84
N ALA A 76 -15.97 -0.31 1.15
CA ALA A 76 -16.76 -1.46 0.80
C ALA A 76 -17.58 -2.01 2.01
N GLY A 77 -17.78 -1.23 3.05
CA GLY A 77 -18.59 -1.63 4.20
C GLY A 77 -17.80 -1.97 5.46
N PRO A 78 -18.40 -2.65 6.45
CA PRO A 78 -19.76 -3.21 6.41
C PRO A 78 -20.84 -2.11 6.54
N GLY A 79 -21.86 -2.22 5.72
CA GLY A 79 -23.05 -1.38 5.76
C GLY A 79 -22.86 0.05 5.25
N GLU A 80 -23.99 0.70 4.98
CA GLU A 80 -24.01 2.01 4.35
C GLU A 80 -23.43 3.14 5.22
N GLU A 81 -23.61 3.09 6.52
CA GLU A 81 -23.10 4.12 7.44
C GLU A 81 -21.57 4.16 7.42
N ALA A 82 -20.92 2.98 7.52
CA ALA A 82 -19.47 2.86 7.45
C ALA A 82 -18.92 3.31 6.07
N ARG A 83 -19.62 2.90 4.99
CA ARG A 83 -19.31 3.33 3.63
C ARG A 83 -19.34 4.86 3.48
N GLN A 84 -20.42 5.51 3.93
CA GLN A 84 -20.55 6.96 3.85
C GLN A 84 -19.50 7.69 4.70
N ALA A 85 -19.15 7.15 5.86
CA ALA A 85 -18.04 7.69 6.65
C ALA A 85 -16.72 7.59 5.87
N ALA A 86 -16.44 6.44 5.26
CA ALA A 86 -15.26 6.23 4.44
C ALA A 86 -15.20 7.19 3.24
N VAL A 87 -16.31 7.42 2.53
CA VAL A 87 -16.38 8.38 1.42
C VAL A 87 -16.01 9.80 1.88
N ARG A 88 -16.49 10.22 3.08
CA ARG A 88 -16.07 11.53 3.64
C ARG A 88 -14.58 11.57 3.96
N TYR A 89 -14.01 10.48 4.47
CA TYR A 89 -12.58 10.39 4.78
C TYR A 89 -11.73 10.42 3.50
N TRP A 90 -12.17 9.71 2.47
CA TRP A 90 -11.57 9.74 1.15
C TRP A 90 -11.54 11.16 0.57
N ARG A 91 -12.67 11.88 0.58
CA ARG A 91 -12.73 13.27 0.09
C ARG A 91 -11.73 14.18 0.80
N ARG A 92 -11.59 14.03 2.14
CA ARG A 92 -10.58 14.81 2.88
C ARG A 92 -9.16 14.37 2.50
N SER A 93 -8.90 13.10 2.32
CA SER A 93 -7.58 12.60 1.93
C SER A 93 -7.20 13.01 0.51
N ILE A 94 -8.15 13.03 -0.43
CA ILE A 94 -7.95 13.56 -1.79
C ILE A 94 -7.54 15.04 -1.75
N GLN A 95 -8.18 15.86 -0.91
CA GLN A 95 -7.78 17.25 -0.71
C GLN A 95 -6.35 17.37 -0.15
N ILE A 96 -6.00 16.53 0.82
CA ILE A 96 -4.64 16.49 1.39
C ILE A 96 -3.63 16.09 0.31
N ALA A 97 -3.93 15.09 -0.50
CA ALA A 97 -3.09 14.67 -1.61
C ALA A 97 -2.86 15.82 -2.62
N ALA A 98 -3.93 16.53 -3.01
CA ALA A 98 -3.87 17.68 -3.89
C ALA A 98 -3.03 18.83 -3.29
N GLU A 99 -3.22 19.16 -2.00
CA GLU A 99 -2.45 20.19 -1.29
C GLU A 99 -0.94 19.84 -1.24
N LEU A 100 -0.59 18.56 -1.07
CA LEU A 100 0.78 18.07 -1.08
C LEU A 100 1.36 17.96 -2.50
N GLY A 101 0.52 17.84 -3.52
CA GLY A 101 0.92 17.56 -4.91
C GLY A 101 1.21 16.08 -5.16
N VAL A 102 0.55 15.18 -4.42
CA VAL A 102 0.69 13.73 -4.56
C VAL A 102 -0.13 13.25 -5.74
N PRO A 103 0.48 12.54 -6.71
CA PRO A 103 -0.20 12.16 -7.95
C PRO A 103 -1.06 10.89 -7.81
N GLU A 104 -0.86 10.12 -6.75
CA GLU A 104 -1.44 8.79 -6.61
C GLU A 104 -1.90 8.50 -5.18
N MET A 105 -3.01 7.80 -5.05
CA MET A 105 -3.48 7.25 -3.78
C MET A 105 -3.69 5.74 -3.95
N LEU A 106 -3.12 4.95 -3.04
CA LEU A 106 -3.24 3.49 -3.05
C LEU A 106 -4.15 3.04 -1.91
N SER A 107 -4.93 2.01 -2.11
CA SER A 107 -5.73 1.37 -1.07
C SER A 107 -6.05 -0.08 -1.41
N GLU A 108 -6.55 -0.78 -0.42
CA GLU A 108 -7.12 -2.11 -0.56
C GLU A 108 -8.62 -2.02 -0.90
N PHE A 109 -9.25 -3.13 -1.25
CA PHE A 109 -10.70 -3.20 -1.45
C PHE A 109 -11.50 -2.94 -0.16
N ASN A 110 -10.93 -3.28 1.01
CA ASN A 110 -11.44 -2.91 2.34
C ASN A 110 -12.87 -3.36 2.65
N GLY A 111 -13.27 -4.52 2.16
CA GLY A 111 -14.54 -5.17 2.50
C GLY A 111 -14.30 -6.58 3.01
N GLY A 112 -15.05 -7.04 3.99
CA GLY A 112 -14.85 -8.37 4.57
C GLY A 112 -15.38 -9.51 3.69
N PRO A 113 -14.78 -10.70 3.73
CA PRO A 113 -15.18 -11.83 2.89
C PRO A 113 -16.47 -12.53 3.33
N ALA A 114 -17.06 -12.13 4.45
CA ALA A 114 -18.26 -12.76 4.97
C ALA A 114 -19.52 -12.48 4.12
N ASP A 115 -19.57 -11.29 3.48
CA ASP A 115 -20.63 -10.93 2.53
C ASP A 115 -20.03 -10.20 1.33
N PRO A 116 -19.39 -10.92 0.41
CA PRO A 116 -18.70 -10.31 -0.71
C PRO A 116 -19.65 -9.58 -1.67
N ALA A 117 -20.88 -10.02 -1.80
CA ALA A 117 -21.87 -9.39 -2.69
C ALA A 117 -22.31 -8.01 -2.15
N GLU A 118 -22.54 -7.89 -0.83
CA GLU A 118 -22.81 -6.60 -0.21
C GLU A 118 -21.59 -5.68 -0.36
N CYS A 119 -20.40 -6.18 -0.05
CA CYS A 119 -19.17 -5.41 -0.15
C CYS A 119 -18.91 -4.90 -1.57
N GLU A 120 -19.13 -5.74 -2.58
CA GLU A 120 -19.01 -5.33 -3.98
C GLU A 120 -20.00 -4.21 -4.32
N ALA A 121 -21.27 -4.36 -3.94
CA ALA A 121 -22.29 -3.33 -4.19
C ALA A 121 -21.94 -1.99 -3.51
N LEU A 122 -21.44 -2.04 -2.27
CA LEU A 122 -20.99 -0.84 -1.54
C LEU A 122 -19.74 -0.22 -2.17
N PHE A 123 -18.81 -1.05 -2.63
CA PHE A 123 -17.60 -0.61 -3.34
C PHE A 123 -17.96 0.16 -4.62
N TRP A 124 -18.81 -0.39 -5.47
CA TRP A 124 -19.29 0.26 -6.70
C TRP A 124 -19.93 1.61 -6.42
N ARG A 125 -20.75 1.71 -5.38
CA ARG A 125 -21.35 2.98 -4.96
C ARG A 125 -20.31 3.99 -4.51
N SER A 126 -19.31 3.56 -3.73
CA SER A 126 -18.21 4.41 -3.29
C SER A 126 -17.39 4.91 -4.46
N MET A 127 -17.06 4.05 -5.42
CA MET A 127 -16.34 4.43 -6.63
C MET A 127 -17.12 5.46 -7.45
N ALA A 128 -18.42 5.24 -7.68
CA ALA A 128 -19.27 6.19 -8.40
C ALA A 128 -19.32 7.58 -7.72
N GLU A 129 -19.26 7.62 -6.38
CA GLU A 129 -19.24 8.89 -5.64
C GLU A 129 -17.87 9.59 -5.60
N LEU A 130 -16.75 8.83 -5.65
CA LEU A 130 -15.39 9.36 -5.47
C LEU A 130 -14.67 9.65 -6.79
N LEU A 131 -14.99 8.94 -7.88
CA LEU A 131 -14.34 9.15 -9.18
C LEU A 131 -14.35 10.62 -9.63
N PRO A 132 -15.46 11.38 -9.49
CA PRO A 132 -15.46 12.79 -9.83
C PRO A 132 -14.50 13.65 -8.99
N ASP A 133 -14.23 13.24 -7.74
CA ASP A 133 -13.27 13.92 -6.89
C ASP A 133 -11.82 13.63 -7.34
N PHE A 134 -11.51 12.39 -7.70
CA PHE A 134 -10.21 11.99 -8.28
C PHE A 134 -9.97 12.68 -9.63
N GLU A 135 -10.97 12.73 -10.50
CA GLU A 135 -10.89 13.43 -11.80
C GLU A 135 -10.58 14.91 -11.64
N ARG A 136 -11.31 15.59 -10.76
CA ARG A 136 -11.13 17.01 -10.51
C ARG A 136 -9.72 17.37 -10.07
N GLU A 137 -9.11 16.53 -9.22
CA GLU A 137 -7.75 16.75 -8.71
C GLU A 137 -6.67 16.12 -9.60
N GLY A 138 -7.04 15.31 -10.59
CA GLY A 138 -6.11 14.59 -11.47
C GLY A 138 -5.29 13.54 -10.74
N ILE A 139 -5.83 12.96 -9.66
CA ILE A 139 -5.16 11.98 -8.81
C ILE A 139 -5.58 10.58 -9.25
N ARG A 140 -4.60 9.69 -9.42
CA ARG A 140 -4.85 8.27 -9.69
C ARG A 140 -5.21 7.56 -8.39
N VAL A 141 -6.15 6.62 -8.46
CA VAL A 141 -6.39 5.65 -7.40
C VAL A 141 -5.92 4.27 -7.85
N VAL A 142 -5.07 3.67 -7.04
CA VAL A 142 -4.49 2.35 -7.26
C VAL A 142 -5.06 1.40 -6.21
N ILE A 143 -5.49 0.22 -6.63
CA ILE A 143 -6.17 -0.71 -5.73
C ILE A 143 -5.46 -2.06 -5.78
N GLU A 144 -5.25 -2.65 -4.60
CA GLU A 144 -4.66 -3.97 -4.44
C GLU A 144 -5.60 -4.95 -3.72
N PRO A 145 -5.54 -6.24 -4.06
CA PRO A 145 -6.18 -7.29 -3.26
C PRO A 145 -5.45 -7.46 -1.94
N HIS A 146 -6.20 -7.76 -0.89
CA HIS A 146 -5.62 -7.99 0.43
C HIS A 146 -6.26 -9.21 1.09
N PRO A 147 -5.50 -10.06 1.82
CA PRO A 147 -6.06 -11.16 2.61
C PRO A 147 -7.14 -10.67 3.58
N ASN A 148 -8.27 -11.35 3.61
CA ASN A 148 -9.48 -11.02 4.35
C ASN A 148 -10.32 -9.85 3.82
N ASP A 149 -10.04 -9.34 2.62
CA ASP A 149 -10.94 -8.48 1.89
C ASP A 149 -11.99 -9.30 1.10
N PHE A 150 -13.01 -8.64 0.55
CA PHE A 150 -13.99 -9.33 -0.29
C PHE A 150 -13.42 -9.76 -1.64
N ILE A 151 -12.26 -9.22 -2.04
CA ILE A 151 -11.44 -9.67 -3.18
C ILE A 151 -10.02 -9.92 -2.66
N GLU A 152 -9.64 -11.19 -2.59
CA GLU A 152 -8.30 -11.63 -2.20
C GLU A 152 -7.48 -12.10 -3.41
N ASP A 153 -8.16 -12.61 -4.44
CA ASP A 153 -7.55 -13.15 -5.65
C ASP A 153 -7.09 -12.04 -6.59
N GLY A 154 -5.83 -12.14 -7.06
CA GLY A 154 -5.23 -11.11 -7.91
C GLY A 154 -5.88 -11.00 -9.29
N PHE A 155 -6.32 -12.10 -9.91
CA PHE A 155 -7.03 -12.06 -11.20
C PHE A 155 -8.41 -11.42 -11.06
N ALA A 156 -9.16 -11.79 -10.02
CA ALA A 156 -10.45 -11.16 -9.71
C ALA A 156 -10.31 -9.67 -9.43
N ALA A 157 -9.24 -9.25 -8.75
CA ALA A 157 -8.95 -7.84 -8.52
C ALA A 157 -8.70 -7.08 -9.83
N VAL A 158 -7.93 -7.64 -10.74
CA VAL A 158 -7.69 -7.05 -12.08
C VAL A 158 -9.01 -6.96 -12.86
N ASP A 159 -9.86 -7.98 -12.82
CA ASP A 159 -11.16 -7.96 -13.50
C ASP A 159 -12.10 -6.89 -12.93
N MET A 160 -12.11 -6.71 -11.60
CA MET A 160 -12.87 -5.64 -10.96
C MET A 160 -12.42 -4.26 -11.44
N ILE A 161 -11.11 -4.02 -11.49
CA ILE A 161 -10.52 -2.76 -11.96
C ILE A 161 -10.83 -2.53 -13.43
N ARG A 162 -10.75 -3.56 -14.28
CA ARG A 162 -11.19 -3.48 -15.68
C ARG A 162 -12.68 -3.13 -15.80
N GLY A 163 -13.50 -3.68 -14.90
CA GLY A 163 -14.93 -3.37 -14.85
C GLY A 163 -15.22 -1.90 -14.51
N ILE A 164 -14.36 -1.25 -13.70
CA ILE A 164 -14.46 0.20 -13.44
C ILE A 164 -14.18 1.00 -14.72
N ASN A 165 -13.27 0.52 -15.56
CA ASN A 165 -12.95 1.08 -16.88
C ASN A 165 -12.71 2.60 -16.85
N HIS A 166 -11.84 3.05 -15.97
CA HIS A 166 -11.55 4.46 -15.78
C HIS A 166 -10.05 4.76 -15.85
N PRO A 167 -9.57 5.78 -16.57
CA PRO A 167 -8.14 6.02 -16.81
C PRO A 167 -7.34 6.37 -15.55
N LEU A 168 -8.01 6.81 -14.49
CA LEU A 168 -7.38 7.12 -13.19
C LEU A 168 -7.46 5.95 -12.21
N VAL A 169 -8.00 4.79 -12.60
CA VAL A 169 -8.05 3.60 -11.73
C VAL A 169 -7.09 2.56 -12.27
N SER A 170 -6.21 2.06 -11.41
CA SER A 170 -5.18 1.09 -11.78
C SER A 170 -4.95 0.06 -10.68
N PHE A 171 -4.11 -0.91 -10.97
CA PHE A 171 -3.82 -2.06 -10.13
C PHE A 171 -2.47 -1.93 -9.45
N SER A 172 -2.42 -2.24 -8.16
CA SER A 172 -1.19 -2.53 -7.42
C SER A 172 -1.05 -4.03 -7.19
N TYR A 173 0.17 -4.52 -7.41
CA TYR A 173 0.55 -5.87 -7.03
C TYR A 173 1.36 -5.84 -5.74
N CYS A 174 0.79 -6.36 -4.65
CA CYS A 174 1.50 -6.59 -3.41
C CYS A 174 1.97 -8.05 -3.34
N ALA A 175 3.28 -8.27 -3.39
CA ALA A 175 3.83 -9.63 -3.35
C ALA A 175 3.38 -10.41 -2.10
N PRO A 176 3.48 -9.86 -0.85
CA PRO A 176 2.95 -10.53 0.32
C PRO A 176 1.50 -10.97 0.20
N HIS A 177 0.62 -10.09 -0.28
CA HIS A 177 -0.82 -10.34 -0.27
C HIS A 177 -1.22 -11.46 -1.20
N THR A 178 -0.81 -11.38 -2.45
CA THR A 178 -1.18 -12.37 -3.48
C THR A 178 -0.45 -13.69 -3.29
N PHE A 179 0.85 -13.67 -2.96
CA PHE A 179 1.64 -14.87 -2.69
C PHE A 179 1.15 -15.61 -1.45
N TYR A 180 0.82 -14.90 -0.39
CA TYR A 180 0.25 -15.50 0.83
C TYR A 180 -1.00 -16.32 0.53
N MET A 181 -1.84 -15.86 -0.40
CA MET A 181 -3.05 -16.57 -0.84
C MET A 181 -2.77 -17.65 -1.90
N GLY A 182 -1.52 -17.87 -2.28
CA GLY A 182 -1.12 -18.85 -3.29
C GLY A 182 -1.24 -18.34 -4.73
N GLY A 183 -1.20 -17.02 -4.92
CA GLY A 183 -1.31 -16.38 -6.23
C GLY A 183 -0.08 -16.62 -7.12
N ASP A 184 -0.33 -16.73 -8.42
CA ASP A 184 0.71 -16.80 -9.46
C ASP A 184 1.29 -15.41 -9.73
N ILE A 185 2.51 -15.17 -9.28
CA ILE A 185 3.21 -13.87 -9.41
C ILE A 185 3.27 -13.41 -10.88
N ALA A 186 3.75 -14.29 -11.76
CA ALA A 186 3.88 -13.95 -13.18
C ALA A 186 2.52 -13.80 -13.84
N GLY A 187 1.62 -14.76 -13.64
CA GLY A 187 0.30 -14.77 -14.26
C GLY A 187 -0.52 -13.54 -13.88
N ILE A 188 -0.57 -13.14 -12.60
CA ILE A 188 -1.32 -11.97 -12.15
C ILE A 188 -0.76 -10.68 -12.74
N THR A 189 0.57 -10.48 -12.67
CA THR A 189 1.20 -9.25 -13.16
C THR A 189 1.13 -9.12 -14.67
N GLU A 190 1.31 -10.23 -15.43
CA GLU A 190 1.13 -10.25 -16.87
C GLU A 190 -0.35 -10.03 -17.27
N TYR A 191 -1.29 -10.60 -16.51
CA TYR A 191 -2.72 -10.37 -16.72
C TYR A 191 -3.12 -8.92 -16.47
N ALA A 192 -2.54 -8.27 -15.49
CA ALA A 192 -2.78 -6.85 -15.21
C ALA A 192 -2.29 -5.96 -16.38
N GLY A 193 -1.14 -6.28 -16.96
CA GLY A 193 -0.58 -5.53 -18.09
C GLY A 193 -0.44 -4.03 -17.78
N ASP A 194 -0.99 -3.19 -18.65
CA ASP A 194 -0.91 -1.72 -18.52
C ASP A 194 -1.66 -1.16 -17.29
N LEU A 195 -2.51 -1.95 -16.65
CA LEU A 195 -3.16 -1.55 -15.39
C LEU A 195 -2.19 -1.60 -14.21
N LEU A 196 -1.08 -2.34 -14.30
CA LEU A 196 -0.08 -2.44 -13.24
C LEU A 196 0.77 -1.17 -13.21
N THR A 197 0.51 -0.29 -12.25
CA THR A 197 1.24 0.97 -12.10
C THR A 197 2.02 1.07 -10.79
N HIS A 198 1.75 0.18 -9.84
CA HIS A 198 2.40 0.13 -8.54
C HIS A 198 2.70 -1.31 -8.13
N VAL A 199 3.80 -1.51 -7.43
CA VAL A 199 4.14 -2.81 -6.81
C VAL A 199 4.70 -2.60 -5.41
N HIS A 200 4.30 -3.45 -4.48
CA HIS A 200 4.90 -3.54 -3.15
C HIS A 200 5.95 -4.65 -3.11
N VAL A 201 7.09 -4.32 -2.54
CA VAL A 201 8.21 -5.25 -2.34
C VAL A 201 8.37 -5.53 -0.86
N ALA A 202 7.98 -6.72 -0.48
CA ALA A 202 8.23 -7.34 0.81
C ALA A 202 8.15 -8.86 0.64
N ASP A 203 8.82 -9.62 1.48
CA ASP A 203 8.76 -11.08 1.45
C ASP A 203 7.70 -11.62 2.40
N SER A 204 7.20 -12.81 2.11
CA SER A 204 6.20 -13.50 2.91
C SER A 204 6.33 -15.00 2.74
N PHE A 205 5.84 -15.77 3.71
CA PHE A 205 5.53 -17.18 3.52
C PHE A 205 4.13 -17.31 2.92
N ASP A 206 3.86 -18.42 2.24
CA ASP A 206 2.48 -18.74 1.89
C ASP A 206 1.66 -19.03 3.17
N PHE A 207 0.32 -19.05 3.06
CA PHE A 207 -0.54 -19.23 4.23
C PHE A 207 -0.32 -20.60 4.93
N ARG A 208 0.26 -21.58 4.26
CA ARG A 208 0.57 -22.91 4.80
C ARG A 208 1.85 -22.88 5.61
N GLY A 209 2.86 -22.14 5.15
CA GLY A 209 4.16 -21.95 5.80
C GLY A 209 4.15 -20.88 6.89
N SER A 210 3.20 -19.92 6.84
CA SER A 210 3.16 -18.83 7.79
C SER A 210 2.97 -19.32 9.22
N SER A 211 3.90 -18.95 10.07
CA SER A 211 3.87 -19.25 11.52
C SER A 211 3.27 -18.11 12.35
N GLY A 212 2.83 -17.02 11.72
CA GLY A 212 2.39 -15.82 12.40
C GLY A 212 3.52 -15.02 13.05
N LEU A 213 4.78 -15.39 12.81
CA LEU A 213 5.94 -14.64 13.28
C LEU A 213 6.22 -13.46 12.34
N ARG A 214 6.61 -12.30 12.90
CA ARG A 214 7.01 -11.12 12.14
C ARG A 214 5.95 -10.60 11.16
N TYR A 215 4.70 -10.58 11.57
CA TYR A 215 3.63 -9.90 10.85
C TYR A 215 3.49 -8.44 11.29
N ILE A 216 2.64 -7.70 10.59
CA ILE A 216 2.28 -6.34 11.00
C ILE A 216 1.66 -6.38 12.39
N VAL A 217 2.47 -6.03 13.39
CA VAL A 217 1.99 -5.92 14.76
C VAL A 217 1.19 -4.63 14.87
N ASN A 218 -0.11 -4.74 15.13
CA ASN A 218 -0.97 -3.63 15.53
C ASN A 218 -1.51 -2.69 14.45
N ILE A 219 -1.99 -3.20 13.33
CA ILE A 219 -2.97 -2.42 12.58
C ILE A 219 -4.32 -2.57 13.32
N GLY A 220 -4.57 -1.71 14.30
CA GLY A 220 -5.90 -1.46 14.87
C GLY A 220 -6.47 -2.49 15.86
N ALA A 221 -5.81 -3.59 16.14
CA ALA A 221 -6.14 -4.48 17.24
C ALA A 221 -4.99 -4.48 18.24
N GLY A 222 -5.07 -3.64 19.24
CA GLY A 222 -4.10 -3.60 20.31
C GLY A 222 -3.99 -4.94 21.04
N GLY A 223 -3.10 -5.78 20.57
CA GLY A 223 -2.88 -7.05 21.23
C GLY A 223 -1.86 -7.89 20.53
N GLY A 224 -0.67 -8.03 21.11
CA GLY A 224 0.17 -9.17 20.84
C GLY A 224 -0.64 -10.45 21.08
N VAL A 225 -0.30 -11.53 20.39
CA VAL A 225 -0.96 -12.83 20.59
C VAL A 225 -0.86 -13.19 22.08
N PRO A 226 -1.96 -13.46 22.77
CA PRO A 226 -1.91 -13.84 24.18
C PRO A 226 -1.02 -15.06 24.38
N ASN A 227 -0.26 -15.08 25.48
CA ASN A 227 0.59 -16.21 25.82
C ASN A 227 -0.21 -17.52 25.78
N GLY A 228 0.28 -18.51 25.02
CA GLY A 228 -0.31 -19.85 24.92
C GLY A 228 -1.31 -20.04 23.78
N ILE A 229 -1.57 -19.01 22.94
CA ILE A 229 -2.37 -19.15 21.72
C ILE A 229 -1.42 -19.26 20.54
N THR A 230 -1.65 -20.24 19.65
CA THR A 230 -0.94 -20.31 18.36
C THR A 230 -1.24 -19.05 17.58
N PRO A 231 -0.22 -18.28 17.13
CA PRO A 231 -0.45 -17.10 16.34
C PRO A 231 -1.31 -17.42 15.10
N PRO A 232 -2.26 -16.57 14.73
CA PRO A 232 -3.00 -16.75 13.50
C PRO A 232 -2.02 -16.73 12.33
N ARG A 233 -2.30 -17.49 11.29
CA ARG A 233 -1.57 -17.38 10.03
C ARG A 233 -1.97 -16.09 9.34
N ILE A 234 -0.98 -15.24 9.08
CA ILE A 234 -1.16 -13.99 8.37
C ILE A 234 0.05 -13.74 7.47
N HIS A 235 -0.16 -12.98 6.42
CA HIS A 235 0.92 -12.55 5.54
C HIS A 235 1.93 -11.69 6.32
N GLN A 236 3.17 -11.76 5.92
CA GLN A 236 4.27 -11.02 6.52
C GLN A 236 4.82 -10.00 5.53
N HIS A 237 5.46 -8.97 6.04
CA HIS A 237 6.22 -8.01 5.25
C HIS A 237 7.67 -8.05 5.70
N LEU A 238 8.41 -9.07 5.21
CA LEU A 238 9.79 -9.37 5.54
C LEU A 238 10.76 -8.74 4.54
N ASP A 239 12.04 -8.68 4.89
CA ASP A 239 13.10 -8.34 3.92
C ASP A 239 13.16 -9.39 2.79
N ILE A 240 13.54 -8.96 1.60
CA ILE A 240 13.78 -9.82 0.43
C ILE A 240 14.66 -11.02 0.82
N GLY A 241 14.21 -12.23 0.54
CA GLY A 241 14.92 -13.48 0.80
C GLY A 241 14.73 -14.05 2.20
N GLN A 242 13.83 -13.49 3.01
CA GLN A 242 13.50 -14.03 4.33
C GLN A 242 12.18 -14.81 4.36
N GLY A 243 11.45 -14.83 3.26
CA GLY A 243 10.25 -15.64 3.04
C GLY A 243 10.44 -16.62 1.89
N GLU A 244 9.38 -16.85 1.16
CA GLU A 244 9.30 -17.85 0.08
C GLU A 244 8.92 -17.24 -1.28
N VAL A 245 8.83 -15.90 -1.40
CA VAL A 245 8.51 -15.22 -2.66
C VAL A 245 9.60 -15.48 -3.69
N ASP A 246 9.21 -15.94 -4.89
CA ASP A 246 10.13 -16.10 -6.02
C ASP A 246 10.49 -14.75 -6.63
N TRP A 247 11.53 -14.15 -6.09
CA TRP A 247 12.04 -12.84 -6.52
C TRP A 247 12.60 -12.83 -7.94
N ASP A 248 13.11 -13.94 -8.42
CA ASP A 248 13.62 -14.03 -9.79
C ASP A 248 12.43 -13.98 -10.79
N THR A 249 11.35 -14.70 -10.49
CA THR A 249 10.09 -14.61 -11.24
C THR A 249 9.49 -13.21 -11.13
N PHE A 250 9.42 -12.60 -9.93
CA PHE A 250 8.87 -11.27 -9.73
C PHE A 250 9.60 -10.21 -10.57
N PHE A 251 10.89 -10.03 -10.35
CA PHE A 251 11.67 -9.01 -11.07
C PHE A 251 11.84 -9.34 -12.54
N GLY A 252 11.94 -10.62 -12.90
CA GLY A 252 11.99 -11.07 -14.27
C GLY A 252 10.73 -10.70 -15.06
N THR A 253 9.56 -10.85 -14.45
CA THR A 253 8.28 -10.47 -15.05
C THR A 253 8.16 -8.95 -15.21
N LEU A 254 8.49 -8.18 -14.19
CA LEU A 254 8.49 -6.71 -14.28
C LEU A 254 9.39 -6.18 -15.41
N LYS A 255 10.55 -6.81 -15.62
CA LYS A 255 11.44 -6.47 -16.75
C LYS A 255 10.80 -6.80 -18.10
N ARG A 256 10.16 -7.98 -18.25
CA ARG A 256 9.46 -8.34 -19.49
C ARG A 256 8.33 -7.38 -19.81
N LEU A 257 7.60 -6.94 -18.79
CA LEU A 257 6.53 -5.95 -18.91
C LEU A 257 7.06 -4.52 -19.13
N GLN A 258 8.36 -4.30 -19.05
CA GLN A 258 8.96 -2.96 -19.08
C GLN A 258 8.34 -2.02 -18.05
N PHE A 259 8.06 -2.55 -16.83
CA PHE A 259 7.40 -1.82 -15.77
C PHE A 259 8.13 -0.51 -15.45
N ASP A 260 7.42 0.62 -15.52
CA ASP A 260 7.95 1.98 -15.26
C ASP A 260 7.12 2.74 -14.22
N GLY A 261 6.42 2.02 -13.35
CA GLY A 261 5.61 2.58 -12.28
C GLY A 261 6.39 2.87 -10.99
N VAL A 262 5.67 2.82 -9.88
CA VAL A 262 6.23 2.95 -8.52
C VAL A 262 6.49 1.56 -7.93
N MET A 263 7.64 1.41 -7.29
CA MET A 263 8.00 0.22 -6.52
C MET A 263 8.26 0.62 -5.08
N THR A 264 7.38 0.25 -4.18
CA THR A 264 7.50 0.61 -2.76
C THR A 264 8.10 -0.52 -1.94
N VAL A 265 9.16 -0.21 -1.20
CA VAL A 265 9.67 -1.07 -0.11
C VAL A 265 8.70 -0.95 1.06
N CYS A 266 7.93 -2.00 1.30
CA CYS A 266 6.79 -2.05 2.22
C CYS A 266 7.05 -3.08 3.32
N ILE A 267 8.08 -2.82 4.16
CA ILE A 267 8.53 -3.73 5.23
C ILE A 267 7.99 -3.27 6.57
N PHE A 268 7.43 -4.19 7.35
CA PHE A 268 6.83 -3.90 8.65
C PHE A 268 7.41 -4.74 9.80
N ALA A 269 8.19 -5.76 9.47
CA ALA A 269 8.59 -6.79 10.42
C ALA A 269 9.77 -6.40 11.35
N TRP A 270 10.52 -5.34 11.02
CA TRP A 270 11.84 -5.12 11.59
C TRP A 270 12.02 -3.72 12.20
N GLU A 271 11.09 -3.29 13.06
CA GLU A 271 11.19 -1.96 13.69
C GLU A 271 12.50 -1.77 14.46
N GLU A 272 13.01 -2.81 15.10
CA GLU A 272 14.26 -2.79 15.87
C GLU A 272 15.51 -2.55 15.02
N ARG A 273 15.44 -2.82 13.70
CA ARG A 273 16.51 -2.59 12.72
C ARG A 273 15.99 -1.94 11.43
N ALA A 274 15.02 -1.06 11.57
CA ALA A 274 14.32 -0.45 10.44
C ALA A 274 15.26 0.23 9.42
N ARG A 275 16.33 0.90 9.88
CA ARG A 275 17.31 1.54 8.99
C ARG A 275 18.08 0.52 8.14
N GLU A 276 18.56 -0.54 8.78
CA GLU A 276 19.32 -1.62 8.11
C GLU A 276 18.44 -2.33 7.07
N SER A 277 17.22 -2.68 7.47
CA SER A 277 16.21 -3.29 6.61
C SER A 277 15.90 -2.42 5.39
N SER A 278 15.61 -1.14 5.59
CA SER A 278 15.30 -0.22 4.48
C SER A 278 16.45 -0.10 3.49
N VAL A 279 17.68 0.05 3.98
CA VAL A 279 18.89 0.15 3.12
C VAL A 279 19.14 -1.17 2.39
N PHE A 280 18.99 -2.31 3.07
CA PHE A 280 19.16 -3.64 2.48
C PHE A 280 18.19 -3.85 1.30
N ASN A 281 16.91 -3.62 1.49
CA ASN A 281 15.91 -3.84 0.44
C ASN A 281 16.12 -2.89 -0.76
N LEU A 282 16.49 -1.63 -0.54
CA LEU A 282 16.88 -0.71 -1.60
C LEU A 282 18.02 -1.26 -2.45
N GLN A 283 19.05 -1.79 -1.78
CA GLN A 283 20.21 -2.37 -2.48
C GLN A 283 19.85 -3.62 -3.27
N GLU A 284 18.99 -4.49 -2.71
CA GLU A 284 18.52 -5.70 -3.37
C GLU A 284 17.68 -5.39 -4.62
N ILE A 285 16.82 -4.36 -4.57
CA ILE A 285 16.07 -3.89 -5.73
C ILE A 285 17.01 -3.34 -6.80
N ARG A 286 17.94 -2.45 -6.43
CA ARG A 286 18.89 -1.84 -7.38
C ARG A 286 19.77 -2.86 -8.07
N LYS A 287 20.16 -3.95 -7.42
CA LYS A 287 20.90 -5.07 -8.03
C LYS A 287 20.05 -5.76 -9.11
N ARG A 288 18.74 -5.93 -8.87
CA ARG A 288 17.84 -6.65 -9.76
C ARG A 288 17.25 -5.76 -10.85
N MET A 289 17.09 -4.46 -10.57
CA MET A 289 16.51 -3.46 -11.48
C MET A 289 17.51 -2.30 -11.68
N PRO A 290 18.63 -2.52 -12.39
CA PRO A 290 19.59 -1.47 -12.61
C PRO A 290 18.99 -0.31 -13.41
N GLY A 291 19.16 0.92 -12.91
CA GLY A 291 18.57 2.14 -13.48
C GLY A 291 17.27 2.60 -12.81
N ALA A 292 16.78 1.88 -11.80
CA ALA A 292 15.70 2.37 -10.94
C ALA A 292 16.21 3.52 -10.04
N ALA A 293 15.43 4.59 -9.96
CA ALA A 293 15.75 5.81 -9.22
C ALA A 293 14.99 5.89 -7.88
#